data_01e28211322f6b5f0fcd57ec5be5da3d
#
_entry.id   01e28211322f6b5f0fcd57ec5be5da3d
#
_cell.length_a   1.000
_cell.length_b   1.000
_cell.length_c   1.000
_cell.angle_alpha   90.00
_cell.angle_beta   90.00
_cell.angle_gamma   90.00
#
_symmetry.space_group_name_H-M   'P 1'
#
loop_
_entity.id
_entity.type
_entity.pdbx_description
1 polymer ?
#
loop_
_entity_poly.entity_id
_entity_poly.type
_entity_poly.pdbx_seq_one_letter_code
_entity_poly.pdbx_strand_id
1 'polypeptide(L)'
;MNKIAIITAALVGLAGVSGAQANSLGRPCTSAPESQWLSLEALKTKAEAQGYKVQKAKLSAACGEIYALDHNGARTELFVDPTSGDIVAKM
;
A
#
# COMPACT_ATOMS: atom_id res chain seq x y z
N MET A 1 -38.50 9.78 10.29
CA MET A 1 -38.10 9.64 9.94
C MET A 1 -37.67 9.42 9.34
N ASN A 2 -37.31 9.50 9.35
CA ASN A 2 -36.73 9.35 8.83
C ASN A 2 -36.06 9.32 8.43
N LYS A 3 -35.73 9.40 8.48
CA LYS A 3 -35.03 9.44 8.09
C LYS A 3 -34.17 9.45 7.78
N ILE A 4 -33.97 9.59 7.98
CA ILE A 4 -33.16 9.60 7.69
C ILE A 4 -32.38 9.43 7.42
N ALA A 5 -32.23 9.36 7.57
CA ALA A 5 -31.40 9.14 7.32
C ALA A 5 -30.65 8.91 6.93
N ILE A 6 -30.56 9.01 6.97
CA ILE A 6 -29.77 8.72 6.55
C ILE A 6 -29.05 8.67 6.13
N ILE A 7 -28.85 8.81 6.26
CA ILE A 7 -28.04 8.73 5.81
C ILE A 7 -27.30 8.59 5.57
N THR A 8 -27.20 8.68 5.79
CA THR A 8 -26.41 8.50 5.54
C THR A 8 -25.71 8.25 5.13
N ALA A 9 -25.72 8.51 5.26
CA ALA A 9 -24.95 8.29 4.94
C ALA A 9 -24.23 8.09 4.57
N ALA A 10 -24.20 8.29 4.68
CA ALA A 10 -23.48 8.05 4.32
C ALA A 10 -22.81 7.86 4.08
N LEU A 11 -22.66 8.14 4.24
CA LEU A 11 -21.95 7.92 3.93
C LEU A 11 -21.30 7.74 3.71
N VAL A 12 -21.30 7.91 3.90
CA VAL A 12 -20.62 7.64 3.70
C VAL A 12 -20.03 7.52 3.22
N GLY A 13 -19.99 7.84 3.28
CA GLY A 13 -19.31 7.74 2.96
C GLY A 13 -18.74 7.66 2.69
N LEU A 14 -18.52 7.89 2.80
CA LEU A 14 -17.91 7.72 2.58
C LEU A 14 -17.31 7.57 2.43
N ALA A 15 -17.30 7.79 2.60
CA ALA A 15 -16.67 7.53 2.61
C ALA A 15 -16.17 7.22 2.19
N GLY A 16 -16.05 7.34 2.03
CA GLY A 16 -15.41 6.94 1.92
C GLY A 16 -14.93 6.70 1.67
N VAL A 17 -15.00 6.81 1.71
CA VAL A 17 -14.34 6.43 1.84
C VAL A 17 -13.30 6.46 2.04
N SER A 18 -13.31 6.71 2.36
CA SER A 18 -11.97 7.08 2.68
C SER A 18 -11.08 5.97 3.14
N GLY A 19 -11.61 4.94 3.62
CA GLY A 19 -10.81 3.80 3.98
C GLY A 19 -9.88 3.35 2.89
N ALA A 20 -10.23 3.66 1.67
CA ALA A 20 -9.41 3.30 0.53
C ALA A 20 -8.03 3.95 0.54
N GLN A 21 -7.84 4.98 1.35
CA GLN A 21 -6.57 5.67 1.42
C GLN A 21 -5.83 5.33 2.70
N ALA A 22 -5.98 4.14 3.20
CA ALA A 22 -5.51 3.78 4.53
C ALA A 22 -4.06 3.38 4.61
N ASN A 23 -3.19 3.72 3.69
CA ASN A 23 -1.76 3.51 3.91
C ASN A 23 -1.12 4.77 4.48
N SER A 24 0.03 4.60 5.10
CA SER A 24 0.74 5.72 5.72
C SER A 24 1.27 6.70 4.70
N LEU A 25 1.42 6.27 3.45
CA LEU A 25 1.88 7.16 2.40
C LEU A 25 0.85 8.21 2.04
N GLY A 26 -0.43 7.89 2.19
CA GLY A 26 -1.51 8.84 1.92
C GLY A 26 -1.88 8.97 0.45
N ARG A 27 -1.32 8.14 -0.42
CA ARG A 27 -1.64 8.12 -1.84
C ARG A 27 -1.33 6.76 -2.43
N PRO A 28 -1.99 6.38 -3.54
CA PRO A 28 -1.68 5.12 -4.20
C PRO A 28 -0.31 5.16 -4.88
N CYS A 29 0.29 4.00 -5.06
CA CYS A 29 1.56 3.85 -5.77
C CYS A 29 1.35 3.57 -7.25
N THR A 30 0.13 3.26 -7.67
CA THR A 30 -0.21 3.03 -9.08
C THR A 30 -1.68 3.31 -9.28
N SER A 31 -2.04 3.65 -10.52
CA SER A 31 -3.44 3.72 -10.94
C SER A 31 -3.85 2.50 -11.75
N ALA A 32 -2.94 1.56 -11.98
CA ALA A 32 -3.22 0.36 -12.75
C ALA A 32 -4.15 -0.58 -11.99
N PRO A 33 -5.00 -1.33 -12.69
CA PRO A 33 -5.87 -2.30 -12.04
C PRO A 33 -5.08 -3.43 -11.41
N GLU A 34 -5.66 -4.04 -10.40
CA GLU A 34 -5.01 -5.10 -9.63
C GLU A 34 -4.55 -6.28 -10.50
N SER A 35 -5.25 -6.51 -11.61
CA SER A 35 -4.88 -7.59 -12.52
C SER A 35 -3.49 -7.41 -13.13
N GLN A 36 -2.93 -6.21 -13.05
CA GLN A 36 -1.59 -5.92 -13.58
C GLN A 36 -0.52 -5.91 -12.49
N TRP A 37 -0.89 -6.18 -11.25
CA TRP A 37 0.07 -6.14 -10.15
C TRP A 37 0.85 -7.44 -10.07
N LEU A 38 2.11 -7.31 -9.68
CA LEU A 38 2.94 -8.46 -9.38
C LEU A 38 2.46 -9.11 -8.09
N SER A 39 2.82 -10.36 -7.89
CA SER A 39 2.52 -11.05 -6.64
C SER A 39 3.31 -10.42 -5.50
N LEU A 40 2.82 -10.60 -4.29
CA LEU A 40 3.53 -10.11 -3.12
C LEU A 40 4.92 -10.74 -3.02
N GLU A 41 5.03 -12.03 -3.37
CA GLU A 41 6.33 -12.70 -3.37
C GLU A 41 7.30 -12.07 -4.36
N ALA A 42 6.82 -11.69 -5.54
CA ALA A 42 7.67 -11.03 -6.52
C ALA A 42 8.13 -9.66 -6.01
N LEU A 43 7.25 -8.92 -5.35
CA LEU A 43 7.62 -7.62 -4.78
C LEU A 43 8.68 -7.78 -3.68
N LYS A 44 8.53 -8.79 -2.83
CA LYS A 44 9.53 -9.09 -1.80
C LYS A 44 10.88 -9.42 -2.43
N THR A 45 10.88 -10.27 -3.46
CA THR A 45 12.10 -10.65 -4.14
C THR A 45 12.81 -9.44 -4.74
N LYS A 46 12.04 -8.52 -5.32
CA LYS A 46 12.63 -7.31 -5.89
C LYS A 46 13.26 -6.42 -4.83
N ALA A 47 12.64 -6.31 -3.67
CA ALA A 47 13.22 -5.55 -2.57
C ALA A 47 14.51 -6.22 -2.08
N GLU A 48 14.50 -7.53 -1.96
CA GLU A 48 15.68 -8.29 -1.53
C GLU A 48 16.83 -8.11 -2.52
N ALA A 49 16.52 -8.08 -3.81
CA ALA A 49 17.54 -7.87 -4.83
C ALA A 49 18.19 -6.49 -4.73
N GLN A 50 17.54 -5.55 -4.07
CA GLN A 50 18.09 -4.22 -3.83
C GLN A 50 18.81 -4.10 -2.49
N GLY A 51 18.99 -5.20 -1.79
CA GLY A 51 19.75 -5.22 -0.55
C GLY A 51 18.95 -5.11 0.72
N TYR A 52 17.63 -5.12 0.63
CA TYR A 52 16.78 -5.06 1.81
C TYR A 52 16.53 -6.45 2.37
N LYS A 53 16.48 -6.55 3.70
CA LYS A 53 16.07 -7.77 4.35
C LYS A 53 14.61 -7.63 4.72
N VAL A 54 13.74 -8.30 3.96
CA VAL A 54 12.30 -8.16 4.13
C VAL A 54 11.85 -8.88 5.40
N GLN A 55 11.12 -8.16 6.24
CA GLN A 55 10.57 -8.69 7.48
C GLN A 55 9.09 -9.02 7.31
N LYS A 56 8.37 -8.21 6.54
CA LYS A 56 6.93 -8.33 6.37
C LYS A 56 6.53 -7.54 5.14
N ALA A 57 5.51 -8.00 4.45
CA ALA A 57 5.02 -7.29 3.27
C ALA A 57 3.52 -7.49 3.15
N LYS A 58 2.85 -6.48 2.59
CA LYS A 58 1.41 -6.54 2.32
C LYS A 58 1.08 -5.59 1.19
N LEU A 59 -0.12 -5.77 0.61
CA LEU A 59 -0.67 -4.81 -0.34
C LEU A 59 -1.70 -3.97 0.40
N SER A 60 -1.65 -2.66 0.23
CA SER A 60 -2.57 -1.76 0.91
C SER A 60 -2.74 -0.50 0.08
N ALA A 61 -3.99 -0.18 -0.27
CA ALA A 61 -4.33 1.05 -0.98
C ALA A 61 -3.47 1.25 -2.23
N ALA A 62 -3.36 0.22 -3.04
CA ALA A 62 -2.63 0.20 -4.30
C ALA A 62 -1.12 0.43 -4.15
N CYS A 63 -0.56 0.11 -3.00
CA CYS A 63 0.88 0.08 -2.78
C CYS A 63 1.29 -1.28 -2.27
N GLY A 64 2.52 -1.70 -2.62
CA GLY A 64 3.18 -2.72 -1.84
C GLY A 64 3.81 -2.02 -0.65
N GLU A 65 3.53 -2.49 0.57
CA GLU A 65 4.14 -1.96 1.79
C GLU A 65 5.08 -3.02 2.32
N ILE A 66 6.36 -2.70 2.33
CA ILE A 66 7.39 -3.66 2.69
C ILE A 66 8.14 -3.13 3.91
N TYR A 67 8.05 -3.89 5.00
CA TYR A 67 8.78 -3.58 6.22
C TYR A 67 10.08 -4.36 6.17
N ALA A 68 11.19 -3.65 6.21
CA ALA A 68 12.48 -4.28 5.95
C ALA A 68 13.59 -3.66 6.80
N LEU A 69 14.73 -4.30 6.77
CA LEU A 69 15.98 -3.72 7.26
C LEU A 69 16.81 -3.34 6.04
N ASP A 70 17.42 -2.18 6.08
CA ASP A 70 18.33 -1.77 5.02
C ASP A 70 19.70 -2.46 5.22
N HIS A 71 20.65 -2.17 4.35
CA HIS A 71 21.96 -2.82 4.43
C HIS A 71 22.77 -2.42 5.67
N ASN A 72 22.36 -1.37 6.38
CA ASN A 72 22.95 -0.98 7.65
C ASN A 72 22.24 -1.60 8.85
N GLY A 73 21.19 -2.40 8.59
CA GLY A 73 20.40 -3.01 9.65
C GLY A 73 19.34 -2.09 10.24
N ALA A 74 19.12 -0.94 9.64
CA ALA A 74 18.10 0.00 10.13
C ALA A 74 16.73 -0.35 9.56
N ARG A 75 15.70 -0.18 10.38
CA ARG A 75 14.33 -0.43 9.96
C ARG A 75 13.88 0.62 8.95
N THR A 76 13.18 0.18 7.95
CA THR A 76 12.61 1.07 6.95
C THR A 76 11.29 0.48 6.46
N GLU A 77 10.37 1.35 6.08
CA GLU A 77 9.15 0.94 5.40
C GLU A 77 9.24 1.43 3.97
N LEU A 78 9.10 0.51 3.02
CA LEU A 78 9.16 0.82 1.60
C LEU A 78 7.77 0.80 1.03
N PHE A 79 7.46 1.81 0.22
CA PHE A 79 6.21 1.85 -0.54
C PHE A 79 6.61 1.63 -2.00
N VAL A 80 6.08 0.59 -2.59
CA VAL A 80 6.48 0.21 -3.95
C VAL A 80 5.28 0.18 -4.87
N ASP A 81 5.54 0.51 -6.14
CA ASP A 81 4.57 0.37 -7.21
C ASP A 81 4.34 -1.13 -7.41
N PRO A 82 3.10 -1.62 -7.21
CA PRO A 82 2.87 -3.07 -7.30
C PRO A 82 2.94 -3.61 -8.73
N THR A 83 2.99 -2.76 -9.73
CA THR A 83 3.14 -3.24 -11.11
C THR A 83 4.59 -3.49 -11.49
N SER A 84 5.54 -2.89 -10.79
CA SER A 84 6.95 -2.96 -11.16
C SER A 84 7.86 -3.34 -10.00
N GLY A 85 7.43 -3.05 -8.77
CA GLY A 85 8.29 -3.20 -7.60
C GLY A 85 9.20 -2.01 -7.37
N ASP A 86 9.06 -0.95 -8.17
CA ASP A 86 9.85 0.26 -7.96
C ASP A 86 9.52 0.92 -6.63
N ILE A 87 10.53 1.32 -5.89
CA ILE A 87 10.34 2.01 -4.62
C ILE A 87 9.97 3.45 -4.92
N VAL A 88 8.78 3.87 -4.47
CA VAL A 88 8.31 5.23 -4.69
C VAL A 88 8.44 6.10 -3.46
N ALA A 89 8.60 5.51 -2.28
CA ALA A 89 8.81 6.26 -1.05
C ALA A 89 9.40 5.35 0.02
N LYS A 90 10.07 5.96 0.98
CA LYS A 90 10.62 5.27 2.15
C LYS A 90 10.29 6.06 3.39
N MET A 91 10.07 5.36 4.48
CA MET A 91 9.83 5.96 5.77
C MET A 91 10.66 5.32 6.87
#